data_f91321983770506d51051794c9a06e31
#
_entry.id   f91321983770506d51051794c9a06e31
#
_cell.length_a   1.000
_cell.length_b   1.000
_cell.length_c   1.000
_cell.angle_alpha   90.00
_cell.angle_beta   90.00
_cell.angle_gamma   90.00
#
_symmetry.space_group_name_H-M   'P 1'
#
loop_
_entity.id
_entity.type
_entity.pdbx_description
1 polymer ?
#
loop_
_entity_poly.entity_id
_entity_poly.type
_entity_poly.pdbx_seq_one_letter_code
_entity_poly.pdbx_strand_id
1 'polypeptide(L)'
;MIGKTLRDKDNSSSVWQQAVPFLGLVLVCVFFQIATKGKLISASNFKAFSNYAFQMVIPACGAVFLMAQGQLDFSMAGNVCICCILAAKASYINPWLAPVVAVLVGIALGAINGSAHVFLGVPSFVATIATSFMYGGLASALLGGGAITSDFALKKADTLFVKYGIIALFLIITWLVLTYTPFGKHCKAIGAKQEVAHQSGVKVWMEKLAAFLICGFSCGVMASFVLFRTCSASTTSGGTTQLNTILALLLGGVPFSGGWSAKFRCVLIGSMLMAVVTSGLTIMKVSPNTQQIVKGILFVVAVAISFDRKNTAVIK
;
A
#
# COMPACT_ATOMS: atom_id res chain seq x y z
N MET A 1 -28.23 -31.27 -19.13
CA MET A 1 -27.28 -31.74 -18.10
C MET A 1 -25.89 -31.06 -18.20
N ILE A 2 -25.39 -30.72 -19.39
CA ILE A 2 -24.04 -30.12 -19.60
C ILE A 2 -23.87 -28.71 -19.01
N GLY A 3 -24.94 -27.88 -18.99
CA GLY A 3 -24.85 -26.50 -18.45
C GLY A 3 -24.72 -26.40 -16.91
N LYS A 4 -25.13 -27.43 -16.15
CA LYS A 4 -25.03 -27.45 -14.69
C LYS A 4 -23.62 -27.79 -14.23
N THR A 5 -22.95 -28.70 -14.96
CA THR A 5 -21.56 -29.12 -14.64
C THR A 5 -20.51 -28.06 -14.95
N LEU A 6 -20.73 -27.20 -15.94
CA LEU A 6 -19.82 -26.08 -16.23
C LEU A 6 -19.96 -24.94 -15.18
N ARG A 7 -21.20 -24.68 -14.73
CA ARG A 7 -21.48 -23.66 -13.69
C ARG A 7 -20.94 -24.07 -12.30
N ASP A 8 -20.93 -25.36 -11.99
CA ASP A 8 -20.39 -25.89 -10.74
C ASP A 8 -18.85 -25.89 -10.72
N LYS A 9 -18.20 -26.13 -11.88
CA LYS A 9 -16.74 -26.02 -12.02
C LYS A 9 -16.25 -24.56 -11.89
N ASP A 10 -16.98 -23.61 -12.47
CA ASP A 10 -16.65 -22.18 -12.32
C ASP A 10 -16.86 -21.68 -10.89
N ASN A 11 -17.89 -22.15 -10.20
CA ASN A 11 -18.13 -21.79 -8.80
C ASN A 11 -17.08 -22.39 -7.85
N SER A 12 -16.64 -23.63 -8.06
CA SER A 12 -15.60 -24.25 -7.21
C SER A 12 -14.25 -23.60 -7.37
N SER A 13 -13.83 -23.26 -8.60
CA SER A 13 -12.58 -22.54 -8.87
C SER A 13 -12.58 -21.13 -8.24
N SER A 14 -13.72 -20.45 -8.24
CA SER A 14 -13.86 -19.12 -7.64
C SER A 14 -13.77 -19.15 -6.10
N VAL A 15 -14.29 -20.19 -5.45
CA VAL A 15 -14.22 -20.37 -3.99
C VAL A 15 -12.80 -20.68 -3.55
N TRP A 16 -12.08 -21.56 -4.24
CA TRP A 16 -10.70 -21.89 -3.95
C TRP A 16 -9.77 -20.67 -4.11
N GLN A 17 -9.88 -19.92 -5.18
CA GLN A 17 -9.12 -18.69 -5.39
C GLN A 17 -9.38 -17.64 -4.31
N GLN A 18 -10.54 -17.67 -3.69
CA GLN A 18 -10.90 -16.78 -2.60
C GLN A 18 -10.37 -17.24 -1.24
N ALA A 19 -10.24 -18.55 -1.04
CA ALA A 19 -9.78 -19.14 0.23
C ALA A 19 -8.24 -19.10 0.36
N VAL A 20 -7.50 -19.19 -0.75
CA VAL A 20 -6.03 -19.26 -0.76
C VAL A 20 -5.35 -18.12 0.03
N PRO A 21 -5.68 -16.82 -0.15
CA PRO A 21 -5.04 -15.75 0.63
C PRO A 21 -5.35 -15.85 2.14
N PHE A 22 -6.56 -16.27 2.49
CA PHE A 22 -6.95 -16.44 3.89
C PHE A 22 -6.22 -17.63 4.54
N LEU A 23 -6.15 -18.76 3.85
CA LEU A 23 -5.37 -19.92 4.30
C LEU A 23 -3.88 -19.56 4.43
N GLY A 24 -3.34 -18.79 3.49
CA GLY A 24 -1.97 -18.26 3.56
C GLY A 24 -1.74 -17.42 4.82
N LEU A 25 -2.67 -16.52 5.15
CA LEU A 25 -2.59 -15.73 6.37
C LEU A 25 -2.58 -16.61 7.63
N VAL A 26 -3.50 -17.59 7.72
CA VAL A 26 -3.57 -18.50 8.86
C VAL A 26 -2.29 -19.33 8.99
N LEU A 27 -1.78 -19.90 7.90
CA LEU A 27 -0.54 -20.66 7.88
C LEU A 27 0.67 -19.83 8.34
N VAL A 28 0.79 -18.60 7.85
CA VAL A 28 1.88 -17.68 8.22
C VAL A 28 1.75 -17.26 9.70
N CYS A 29 0.54 -17.02 10.19
CA CYS A 29 0.31 -16.74 11.61
C CYS A 29 0.73 -17.93 12.50
N VAL A 30 0.32 -19.15 12.15
CA VAL A 30 0.68 -20.36 12.89
C VAL A 30 2.18 -20.60 12.85
N PHE A 31 2.81 -20.46 11.67
CA PHE A 31 4.25 -20.61 11.52
C PHE A 31 5.02 -19.66 12.45
N PHE A 32 4.71 -18.34 12.39
CA PHE A 32 5.41 -17.37 13.24
C PHE A 32 5.04 -17.52 14.72
N GLN A 33 3.82 -17.94 15.06
CA GLN A 33 3.47 -18.21 16.46
C GLN A 33 4.32 -19.33 17.05
N ILE A 34 4.56 -20.40 16.30
CA ILE A 34 5.45 -21.50 16.70
C ILE A 34 6.92 -21.04 16.70
N ALA A 35 7.39 -20.42 15.62
CA ALA A 35 8.78 -19.98 15.47
C ALA A 35 9.19 -18.94 16.52
N THR A 36 8.27 -18.08 16.97
CA THR A 36 8.51 -17.07 18.01
C THR A 36 8.19 -17.57 19.43
N LYS A 37 7.90 -18.87 19.61
CA LYS A 37 7.54 -19.47 20.90
C LYS A 37 6.38 -18.71 21.59
N GLY A 38 5.33 -18.39 20.84
CA GLY A 38 4.14 -17.71 21.35
C GLY A 38 4.23 -16.19 21.47
N LYS A 39 5.38 -15.57 21.14
CA LYS A 39 5.57 -14.12 21.32
C LYS A 39 4.83 -13.26 20.31
N LEU A 40 4.43 -13.79 19.15
CA LEU A 40 3.74 -13.01 18.12
C LEU A 40 2.44 -12.40 18.66
N ILE A 41 1.62 -13.19 19.35
CA ILE A 41 0.29 -12.79 19.90
C ILE A 41 0.41 -12.30 21.35
N SER A 42 1.61 -12.11 21.88
CA SER A 42 1.78 -11.67 23.26
C SER A 42 1.40 -10.19 23.44
N ALA A 43 0.91 -9.83 24.63
CA ALA A 43 0.59 -8.44 24.97
C ALA A 43 1.79 -7.49 24.82
N SER A 44 3.00 -7.96 25.06
CA SER A 44 4.24 -7.20 24.89
C SER A 44 4.51 -6.83 23.42
N ASN A 45 4.10 -7.68 22.47
CA ASN A 45 4.26 -7.42 21.04
C ASN A 45 3.13 -6.58 20.45
N PHE A 46 2.00 -6.44 21.13
CA PHE A 46 0.80 -5.82 20.58
C PHE A 46 1.03 -4.39 20.06
N LYS A 47 1.79 -3.57 20.81
CA LYS A 47 2.12 -2.19 20.37
C LYS A 47 3.01 -2.18 19.13
N ALA A 48 4.00 -3.08 19.06
CA ALA A 48 4.88 -3.20 17.90
C ALA A 48 4.11 -3.70 16.67
N PHE A 49 3.28 -4.73 16.84
CA PHE A 49 2.41 -5.25 15.78
C PHE A 49 1.45 -4.17 15.24
N SER A 50 0.84 -3.37 16.13
CA SER A 50 -0.03 -2.26 15.75
C SER A 50 0.69 -1.23 14.87
N ASN A 51 1.97 -0.96 15.12
CA ASN A 51 2.77 -0.07 14.28
C ASN A 51 2.99 -0.67 12.88
N TYR A 52 3.29 -1.98 12.79
CA TYR A 52 3.43 -2.64 11.48
C TYR A 52 2.11 -2.71 10.74
N ALA A 53 1.01 -3.04 11.43
CA ALA A 53 -0.33 -3.05 10.84
C ALA A 53 -0.69 -1.68 10.24
N PHE A 54 -0.44 -0.59 10.96
CA PHE A 54 -0.67 0.77 10.47
C PHE A 54 0.12 1.04 9.19
N GLN A 55 1.43 0.75 9.20
CA GLN A 55 2.32 0.97 8.06
C GLN A 55 1.96 0.14 6.83
N MET A 56 1.24 -0.97 6.99
CA MET A 56 0.79 -1.81 5.88
C MET A 56 -0.62 -1.44 5.41
N VAL A 57 -1.56 -1.24 6.33
CA VAL A 57 -2.97 -1.01 6.01
C VAL A 57 -3.18 0.33 5.32
N ILE A 58 -2.62 1.42 5.86
CA ILE A 58 -2.92 2.77 5.34
C ILE A 58 -2.46 2.94 3.89
N PRO A 59 -1.18 2.64 3.53
CA PRO A 59 -0.76 2.71 2.13
C PRO A 59 -1.53 1.74 1.23
N ALA A 60 -1.86 0.52 1.71
CA ALA A 60 -2.61 -0.45 0.94
C ALA A 60 -4.04 0.02 0.63
N CYS A 61 -4.68 0.74 1.55
CA CYS A 61 -5.99 1.36 1.32
C CYS A 61 -5.95 2.41 0.20
N GLY A 62 -4.86 3.16 0.06
CA GLY A 62 -4.68 4.11 -1.05
C GLY A 62 -4.31 3.41 -2.36
N ALA A 63 -3.32 2.52 -2.30
CA ALA A 63 -2.77 1.87 -3.48
C ALA A 63 -3.72 0.86 -4.15
N VAL A 64 -4.73 0.34 -3.44
CA VAL A 64 -5.68 -0.62 -4.02
C VAL A 64 -6.45 -0.04 -5.21
N PHE A 65 -6.73 1.28 -5.23
CA PHE A 65 -7.40 1.92 -6.35
C PHE A 65 -6.51 1.99 -7.59
N LEU A 66 -5.20 2.22 -7.41
CA LEU A 66 -4.22 2.14 -8.49
C LEU A 66 -4.10 0.71 -9.02
N MET A 67 -3.88 -0.26 -8.13
CA MET A 67 -3.78 -1.65 -8.55
C MET A 67 -5.07 -2.20 -9.16
N ALA A 68 -6.25 -1.72 -8.72
CA ALA A 68 -7.52 -2.07 -9.37
C ALA A 68 -7.58 -1.62 -10.83
N GLN A 69 -6.89 -0.52 -11.19
CA GLN A 69 -6.76 -0.02 -12.57
C GLN A 69 -5.60 -0.66 -13.34
N GLY A 70 -4.84 -1.59 -12.73
CA GLY A 70 -3.62 -2.14 -13.32
C GLY A 70 -2.44 -1.16 -13.29
N GLN A 71 -2.48 -0.15 -12.41
CA GLN A 71 -1.42 0.84 -12.24
C GLN A 71 -0.59 0.53 -11.00
N LEU A 72 0.70 0.90 -11.03
CA LEU A 72 1.64 0.75 -9.92
C LEU A 72 2.27 2.09 -9.56
N ASP A 73 2.49 2.33 -8.27
CA ASP A 73 3.22 3.49 -7.78
C ASP A 73 4.48 3.05 -7.00
N PHE A 74 5.62 3.25 -7.63
CA PHE A 74 6.93 2.99 -7.03
C PHE A 74 7.51 4.19 -6.28
N SER A 75 6.83 5.33 -6.27
CA SER A 75 7.29 6.55 -5.62
C SER A 75 6.89 6.67 -4.15
N MET A 76 6.02 5.77 -3.66
CA MET A 76 5.40 5.88 -2.33
C MET A 76 6.40 6.10 -1.19
N ALA A 77 7.58 5.44 -1.21
CA ALA A 77 8.60 5.65 -0.18
C ALA A 77 9.20 7.06 -0.23
N GLY A 78 9.50 7.56 -1.42
CA GLY A 78 9.97 8.93 -1.62
C GLY A 78 8.91 9.95 -1.21
N ASN A 79 7.65 9.70 -1.55
CA ASN A 79 6.51 10.53 -1.15
C ASN A 79 6.43 10.61 0.38
N VAL A 80 6.39 9.48 1.09
CA VAL A 80 6.37 9.42 2.56
C VAL A 80 7.59 10.16 3.14
N CYS A 81 8.77 9.98 2.55
CA CYS A 81 10.00 10.64 3.01
C CYS A 81 9.88 12.18 2.95
N ILE A 82 9.48 12.74 1.81
CA ILE A 82 9.31 14.20 1.65
C ILE A 82 8.21 14.71 2.58
N CYS A 83 7.09 13.98 2.69
CA CYS A 83 6.03 14.32 3.64
C CYS A 83 6.55 14.41 5.08
N CYS A 84 7.36 13.44 5.53
CA CYS A 84 7.98 13.47 6.85
C CYS A 84 8.89 14.69 7.03
N ILE A 85 9.73 15.01 6.05
CA ILE A 85 10.69 16.13 6.14
C ILE A 85 9.97 17.46 6.24
N LEU A 86 9.03 17.74 5.35
CA LEU A 86 8.30 19.00 5.32
C LEU A 86 7.37 19.15 6.53
N ALA A 87 6.73 18.07 6.95
CA ALA A 87 5.91 18.06 8.15
C ALA A 87 6.75 18.24 9.43
N ALA A 88 7.96 17.66 9.51
CA ALA A 88 8.87 17.90 10.62
C ALA A 88 9.28 19.37 10.71
N LYS A 89 9.58 20.03 9.57
CA LYS A 89 9.83 21.49 9.54
C LYS A 89 8.62 22.29 9.99
N ALA A 90 7.43 21.94 9.55
CA ALA A 90 6.18 22.63 9.94
C ALA A 90 5.86 22.48 11.43
N SER A 91 6.28 21.38 12.07
CA SER A 91 6.03 21.13 13.49
C SER A 91 6.66 22.16 14.42
N TYR A 92 7.75 22.84 14.00
CA TYR A 92 8.38 23.90 14.77
C TYR A 92 7.57 25.20 14.81
N ILE A 93 6.65 25.39 13.83
CA ILE A 93 5.72 26.54 13.85
C ILE A 93 4.55 26.19 14.78
N ASN A 94 3.94 25.04 14.54
CA ASN A 94 2.92 24.47 15.38
C ASN A 94 2.90 22.95 15.19
N PRO A 95 3.02 22.13 16.27
CA PRO A 95 3.03 20.68 16.16
C PRO A 95 1.85 20.11 15.37
N TRP A 96 0.66 20.68 15.51
CA TRP A 96 -0.55 20.20 14.84
C TRP A 96 -0.62 20.56 13.34
N LEU A 97 0.26 21.42 12.84
CA LEU A 97 0.42 21.65 11.40
C LEU A 97 1.11 20.47 10.71
N ALA A 98 1.92 19.70 11.42
CA ALA A 98 2.68 18.59 10.82
C ALA A 98 1.79 17.58 10.08
N PRO A 99 0.71 17.00 10.65
CA PRO A 99 -0.14 16.07 9.93
C PRO A 99 -0.87 16.72 8.74
N VAL A 100 -1.25 18.00 8.85
CA VAL A 100 -1.90 18.72 7.75
C VAL A 100 -0.92 18.89 6.58
N VAL A 101 0.29 19.36 6.85
CA VAL A 101 1.34 19.52 5.84
C VAL A 101 1.71 18.18 5.22
N ALA A 102 1.86 17.11 6.01
CA ALA A 102 2.15 15.78 5.49
C ALA A 102 1.09 15.34 4.47
N VAL A 103 -0.17 15.51 4.79
CA VAL A 103 -1.30 15.13 3.92
C VAL A 103 -1.34 15.98 2.66
N LEU A 104 -1.21 17.30 2.76
CA LEU A 104 -1.23 18.19 1.59
C LEU A 104 -0.07 17.93 0.65
N VAL A 105 1.13 17.74 1.20
CA VAL A 105 2.33 17.38 0.42
C VAL A 105 2.13 16.01 -0.23
N GLY A 106 1.62 15.02 0.48
CA GLY A 106 1.35 13.70 -0.08
C GLY A 106 0.40 13.74 -1.27
N ILE A 107 -0.69 14.50 -1.17
CA ILE A 107 -1.64 14.73 -2.27
C ILE A 107 -0.93 15.43 -3.45
N ALA A 108 -0.14 16.47 -3.19
CA ALA A 108 0.57 17.21 -4.23
C ALA A 108 1.57 16.31 -4.99
N LEU A 109 2.34 15.48 -4.30
CA LEU A 109 3.25 14.52 -4.92
C LEU A 109 2.48 13.43 -5.69
N GLY A 110 1.34 12.98 -5.16
CA GLY A 110 0.43 12.09 -5.88
C GLY A 110 -0.13 12.75 -7.15
N ALA A 111 -0.46 14.03 -7.11
CA ALA A 111 -0.88 14.80 -8.28
C ALA A 111 0.21 14.88 -9.35
N ILE A 112 1.48 15.08 -8.95
CA ILE A 112 2.63 15.08 -9.87
C ILE A 112 2.74 13.74 -10.58
N ASN A 113 2.68 12.62 -9.83
CA ASN A 113 2.74 11.26 -10.38
C ASN A 113 1.58 10.98 -11.34
N GLY A 114 0.36 11.30 -10.91
CA GLY A 114 -0.83 11.12 -11.72
C GLY A 114 -0.81 11.96 -12.99
N SER A 115 -0.36 13.22 -12.89
CA SER A 115 -0.22 14.11 -14.04
C SER A 115 0.84 13.60 -15.01
N ALA A 116 1.98 13.14 -14.53
CA ALA A 116 3.03 12.55 -15.36
C ALA A 116 2.52 11.32 -16.12
N HIS A 117 1.77 10.42 -15.44
CA HIS A 117 1.19 9.26 -16.10
C HIS A 117 0.11 9.64 -17.11
N VAL A 118 -0.83 10.51 -16.72
CA VAL A 118 -2.05 10.79 -17.51
C VAL A 118 -1.77 11.72 -18.68
N PHE A 119 -1.05 12.84 -18.45
CA PHE A 119 -0.88 13.88 -19.47
C PHE A 119 0.35 13.66 -20.36
N LEU A 120 1.42 13.02 -19.84
CA LEU A 120 2.59 12.67 -20.66
C LEU A 120 2.44 11.31 -21.35
N GLY A 121 1.39 10.53 -21.02
CA GLY A 121 1.14 9.21 -21.59
C GLY A 121 2.17 8.14 -21.21
N VAL A 122 3.02 8.41 -20.21
CA VAL A 122 4.06 7.49 -19.76
C VAL A 122 3.43 6.36 -18.90
N PRO A 123 3.83 5.08 -19.08
CA PRO A 123 3.38 4.01 -18.20
C PRO A 123 3.60 4.35 -16.72
N SER A 124 2.62 4.04 -15.85
CA SER A 124 2.63 4.47 -14.44
C SER A 124 3.89 4.04 -13.69
N PHE A 125 4.36 2.80 -13.93
CA PHE A 125 5.56 2.30 -13.28
C PHE A 125 6.82 3.08 -13.67
N VAL A 126 6.94 3.49 -14.95
CA VAL A 126 8.09 4.29 -15.45
C VAL A 126 8.04 5.69 -14.83
N ALA A 127 6.88 6.35 -14.89
CA ALA A 127 6.68 7.67 -14.30
C ALA A 127 7.02 7.68 -12.80
N THR A 128 6.51 6.68 -12.06
CA THR A 128 6.70 6.63 -10.60
C THR A 128 8.09 6.16 -10.17
N ILE A 129 8.80 5.37 -10.96
CA ILE A 129 10.22 5.10 -10.74
C ILE A 129 11.04 6.39 -10.93
N ALA A 130 10.80 7.14 -12.02
CA ALA A 130 11.50 8.40 -12.26
C ALA A 130 11.25 9.42 -11.14
N THR A 131 9.99 9.59 -10.72
CA THR A 131 9.66 10.48 -9.60
C THR A 131 10.19 9.95 -8.26
N SER A 132 10.34 8.64 -8.06
CA SER A 132 10.97 8.07 -6.87
C SER A 132 12.42 8.53 -6.72
N PHE A 133 13.20 8.51 -7.81
CA PHE A 133 14.57 9.05 -7.81
C PHE A 133 14.58 10.55 -7.56
N MET A 134 13.68 11.29 -8.19
CA MET A 134 13.53 12.74 -7.99
C MET A 134 13.20 13.06 -6.52
N TYR A 135 12.27 12.33 -5.90
CA TYR A 135 11.91 12.50 -4.49
C TYR A 135 13.05 12.13 -3.55
N GLY A 136 13.82 11.07 -3.86
CA GLY A 136 15.01 10.69 -3.11
C GLY A 136 16.10 11.78 -3.15
N GLY A 137 16.37 12.34 -4.34
CA GLY A 137 17.30 13.46 -4.53
C GLY A 137 16.84 14.72 -3.77
N LEU A 138 15.54 15.08 -3.89
CA LEU A 138 14.95 16.22 -3.19
C LEU A 138 15.02 16.04 -1.66
N ALA A 139 14.73 14.84 -1.15
CA ALA A 139 14.87 14.53 0.28
C ALA A 139 16.30 14.73 0.78
N SER A 140 17.28 14.27 0.01
CA SER A 140 18.70 14.45 0.33
C SER A 140 19.11 15.94 0.32
N ALA A 141 18.65 16.70 -0.66
CA ALA A 141 18.91 18.14 -0.76
C ALA A 141 18.25 18.91 0.41
N LEU A 142 17.02 18.57 0.80
CA LEU A 142 16.31 19.23 1.89
C LEU A 142 16.93 18.98 3.27
N LEU A 143 17.64 17.84 3.45
CA LEU A 143 18.26 17.44 4.72
C LEU A 143 19.76 17.75 4.80
N GLY A 144 20.42 18.02 3.67
CA GLY A 144 21.86 18.23 3.66
C GLY A 144 22.67 17.03 4.19
N GLY A 145 22.15 15.81 4.01
CA GLY A 145 22.80 14.56 4.43
C GLY A 145 22.53 14.12 5.89
N GLY A 146 21.76 14.89 6.66
CA GLY A 146 21.42 14.58 8.05
C GLY A 146 20.01 14.02 8.26
N ALA A 147 19.53 14.13 9.48
CA ALA A 147 18.14 13.92 9.87
C ALA A 147 17.62 15.21 10.53
N ILE A 148 16.33 15.46 10.40
CA ILE A 148 15.64 16.56 11.08
C ILE A 148 14.76 15.98 12.19
N THR A 149 14.79 16.58 13.36
CA THR A 149 13.84 16.27 14.43
C THR A 149 12.52 17.02 14.18
N SER A 150 11.44 16.57 14.77
CA SER A 150 10.20 17.30 14.87
C SER A 150 9.91 17.66 16.33
N ASP A 151 8.93 18.52 16.56
CA ASP A 151 8.48 18.82 17.92
C ASP A 151 8.03 17.53 18.64
N PHE A 152 8.54 17.32 19.85
CA PHE A 152 8.21 16.16 20.68
C PHE A 152 6.75 16.13 21.15
N ALA A 153 6.02 17.25 21.08
CA ALA A 153 4.59 17.29 21.36
C ALA A 153 3.79 16.32 20.45
N LEU A 154 4.29 16.04 19.24
CA LEU A 154 3.68 15.08 18.32
C LEU A 154 3.60 13.66 18.88
N LYS A 155 4.49 13.29 19.79
CA LYS A 155 4.49 11.97 20.42
C LYS A 155 3.23 11.70 21.25
N LYS A 156 2.52 12.74 21.70
CA LYS A 156 1.23 12.60 22.38
C LYS A 156 0.16 11.98 21.50
N ALA A 157 0.28 12.12 20.17
CA ALA A 157 -0.62 11.49 19.20
C ALA A 157 -0.30 10.01 18.94
N ASP A 158 0.85 9.47 19.39
CA ASP A 158 1.23 8.06 19.22
C ASP A 158 0.47 7.15 20.21
N THR A 159 -0.84 7.19 20.19
CA THR A 159 -1.70 6.35 21.02
C THR A 159 -2.33 5.22 20.23
N LEU A 160 -2.63 4.10 20.89
CA LEU A 160 -3.32 2.97 20.24
C LEU A 160 -4.71 3.38 19.75
N PHE A 161 -5.41 4.23 20.51
CA PHE A 161 -6.73 4.71 20.14
C PHE A 161 -6.72 5.48 18.80
N VAL A 162 -5.79 6.42 18.63
CA VAL A 162 -5.64 7.18 17.38
C VAL A 162 -5.26 6.26 16.22
N LYS A 163 -4.35 5.30 16.43
CA LYS A 163 -3.95 4.32 15.39
C LYS A 163 -5.11 3.48 14.92
N TYR A 164 -5.81 2.81 15.84
CA TYR A 164 -6.92 1.94 15.45
C TYR A 164 -8.12 2.72 14.92
N GLY A 165 -8.36 3.93 15.43
CA GLY A 165 -9.39 4.83 14.90
C GLY A 165 -9.13 5.19 13.42
N ILE A 166 -7.88 5.55 13.09
CA ILE A 166 -7.51 5.88 11.69
C ILE A 166 -7.49 4.63 10.81
N ILE A 167 -6.97 3.50 11.29
CA ILE A 167 -7.05 2.22 10.55
C ILE A 167 -8.49 1.87 10.23
N ALA A 168 -9.38 1.91 11.23
CA ALA A 168 -10.80 1.60 11.05
C ALA A 168 -11.47 2.56 10.05
N LEU A 169 -11.20 3.86 10.18
CA LEU A 169 -11.72 4.88 9.26
C LEU A 169 -11.27 4.60 7.81
N PHE A 170 -9.99 4.35 7.60
CA PHE A 170 -9.46 4.05 6.26
C PHE A 170 -10.05 2.77 5.68
N LEU A 171 -10.16 1.71 6.49
CA LEU A 171 -10.78 0.45 6.06
C LEU A 171 -12.24 0.63 5.69
N ILE A 172 -13.02 1.36 6.50
CA ILE A 172 -14.43 1.64 6.23
C ILE A 172 -14.58 2.47 4.95
N ILE A 173 -13.83 3.56 4.81
CA ILE A 173 -13.87 4.41 3.62
C ILE A 173 -13.46 3.60 2.38
N THR A 174 -12.36 2.84 2.44
CA THR A 174 -11.90 2.02 1.32
C THR A 174 -12.93 0.97 0.95
N TRP A 175 -13.56 0.32 1.92
CA TRP A 175 -14.63 -0.64 1.68
C TRP A 175 -15.83 0.01 0.98
N LEU A 176 -16.31 1.16 1.50
CA LEU A 176 -17.43 1.89 0.93
C LEU A 176 -17.10 2.35 -0.50
N VAL A 177 -15.95 3.00 -0.68
CA VAL A 177 -15.55 3.57 -1.98
C VAL A 177 -15.31 2.47 -3.01
N LEU A 178 -14.58 1.42 -2.68
CA LEU A 178 -14.24 0.35 -3.62
C LEU A 178 -15.43 -0.53 -3.99
N THR A 179 -16.43 -0.66 -3.09
CA THR A 179 -17.55 -1.59 -3.28
C THR A 179 -18.79 -0.90 -3.81
N TYR A 180 -19.13 0.28 -3.26
CA TYR A 180 -20.44 0.88 -3.49
C TYR A 180 -20.41 2.10 -4.41
N THR A 181 -19.28 2.82 -4.52
CA THR A 181 -19.25 4.04 -5.34
C THR A 181 -18.97 3.76 -6.82
N PRO A 182 -19.37 4.68 -7.71
CA PRO A 182 -19.01 4.62 -9.12
C PRO A 182 -17.50 4.59 -9.34
N PHE A 183 -16.72 5.39 -8.55
CA PHE A 183 -15.27 5.44 -8.63
C PHE A 183 -14.62 4.06 -8.48
N GLY A 184 -14.98 3.31 -7.43
CA GLY A 184 -14.45 1.96 -7.22
C GLY A 184 -14.81 0.97 -8.34
N LYS A 185 -16.01 1.11 -8.93
CA LYS A 185 -16.45 0.31 -10.08
C LYS A 185 -15.70 0.69 -11.34
N HIS A 186 -15.50 1.99 -11.59
CA HIS A 186 -14.71 2.51 -12.72
C HIS A 186 -13.24 2.05 -12.64
N CYS A 187 -12.61 2.09 -11.46
CA CYS A 187 -11.26 1.56 -11.27
C CYS A 187 -11.14 0.09 -11.73
N LYS A 188 -12.09 -0.75 -11.33
CA LYS A 188 -12.12 -2.17 -11.71
C LYS A 188 -12.40 -2.35 -13.21
N ALA A 189 -13.27 -1.55 -13.78
CA ALA A 189 -13.60 -1.59 -15.22
C ALA A 189 -12.38 -1.19 -16.08
N ILE A 190 -11.64 -0.15 -15.67
CA ILE A 190 -10.42 0.30 -16.34
C ILE A 190 -9.36 -0.82 -16.32
N GLY A 191 -9.15 -1.47 -15.17
CA GLY A 191 -8.20 -2.58 -15.05
C GLY A 191 -8.61 -3.83 -15.81
N ALA A 192 -9.92 -4.07 -16.00
CA ALA A 192 -10.39 -5.19 -16.81
C ALA A 192 -10.14 -4.95 -18.30
N LYS A 193 -10.53 -3.80 -18.84
CA LYS A 193 -10.24 -3.36 -20.22
C LYS A 193 -10.50 -1.86 -20.37
N GLN A 194 -9.42 -1.08 -20.46
CA GLN A 194 -9.48 0.37 -20.47
C GLN A 194 -10.30 0.94 -21.64
N GLU A 195 -10.17 0.36 -22.84
CA GLU A 195 -10.90 0.80 -24.05
C GLU A 195 -12.41 0.65 -23.88
N VAL A 196 -12.84 -0.48 -23.29
CA VAL A 196 -14.28 -0.74 -23.05
C VAL A 196 -14.84 0.22 -22.00
N ALA A 197 -14.06 0.49 -20.94
CA ALA A 197 -14.46 1.46 -19.92
C ALA A 197 -14.63 2.86 -20.54
N HIS A 198 -13.71 3.27 -21.41
CA HIS A 198 -13.79 4.56 -22.11
C HIS A 198 -15.03 4.63 -23.03
N GLN A 199 -15.29 3.57 -23.81
CA GLN A 199 -16.48 3.48 -24.68
C GLN A 199 -17.79 3.50 -23.89
N SER A 200 -17.77 3.04 -22.64
CA SER A 200 -18.91 3.11 -21.71
C SER A 200 -19.08 4.47 -21.03
N GLY A 201 -18.34 5.50 -21.47
CA GLY A 201 -18.47 6.88 -20.97
C GLY A 201 -17.64 7.18 -19.72
N VAL A 202 -16.77 6.27 -19.24
CA VAL A 202 -15.89 6.52 -18.10
C VAL A 202 -14.78 7.50 -18.50
N LYS A 203 -14.62 8.58 -17.75
CA LYS A 203 -13.52 9.56 -17.95
C LYS A 203 -12.22 8.99 -17.35
N VAL A 204 -11.58 8.09 -18.10
CA VAL A 204 -10.42 7.30 -17.65
C VAL A 204 -9.30 8.16 -17.06
N TRP A 205 -9.00 9.32 -17.65
CA TRP A 205 -7.95 10.21 -17.16
C TRP A 205 -8.25 10.77 -15.76
N MET A 206 -9.52 11.13 -15.47
CA MET A 206 -9.92 11.63 -14.15
C MET A 206 -9.83 10.53 -13.08
N GLU A 207 -10.28 9.32 -13.42
CA GLU A 207 -10.25 8.17 -12.52
C GLU A 207 -8.80 7.76 -12.17
N LYS A 208 -7.91 7.82 -13.15
CA LYS A 208 -6.47 7.57 -12.94
C LYS A 208 -5.86 8.63 -12.03
N LEU A 209 -6.09 9.91 -12.34
CA LEU A 209 -5.57 11.00 -11.52
C LEU A 209 -6.08 10.91 -10.07
N ALA A 210 -7.38 10.68 -9.89
CA ALA A 210 -8.00 10.52 -8.58
C ALA A 210 -7.38 9.36 -7.77
N ALA A 211 -7.06 8.24 -8.41
CA ALA A 211 -6.41 7.12 -7.74
C ALA A 211 -4.99 7.49 -7.23
N PHE A 212 -4.21 8.26 -8.00
CA PHE A 212 -2.92 8.78 -7.55
C PHE A 212 -3.04 9.80 -6.41
N LEU A 213 -4.06 10.67 -6.43
CA LEU A 213 -4.33 11.59 -5.33
C LEU A 213 -4.66 10.84 -4.03
N ILE A 214 -5.51 9.80 -4.10
CA ILE A 214 -5.85 8.96 -2.94
C ILE A 214 -4.62 8.21 -2.42
N CYS A 215 -3.78 7.69 -3.31
CA CYS A 215 -2.52 7.05 -2.93
C CYS A 215 -1.58 8.03 -2.22
N GLY A 216 -1.41 9.23 -2.77
CA GLY A 216 -0.64 10.32 -2.16
C GLY A 216 -1.18 10.76 -0.80
N PHE A 217 -2.50 10.88 -0.67
CA PHE A 217 -3.18 11.15 0.60
C PHE A 217 -2.82 10.09 1.66
N SER A 218 -2.88 8.80 1.31
CA SER A 218 -2.53 7.71 2.22
C SER A 218 -1.05 7.74 2.63
N CYS A 219 -0.14 8.12 1.72
CA CYS A 219 1.27 8.33 2.03
C CYS A 219 1.48 9.47 3.02
N GLY A 220 0.75 10.59 2.88
CA GLY A 220 0.79 11.70 3.81
C GLY A 220 0.31 11.34 5.21
N VAL A 221 -0.78 10.57 5.31
CA VAL A 221 -1.28 10.05 6.60
C VAL A 221 -0.26 9.09 7.22
N MET A 222 0.34 8.20 6.44
CA MET A 222 1.41 7.33 6.94
C MET A 222 2.61 8.13 7.44
N ALA A 223 3.03 9.17 6.72
CA ALA A 223 4.13 10.05 7.11
C ALA A 223 3.87 10.74 8.46
N SER A 224 2.65 11.20 8.70
CA SER A 224 2.25 11.79 9.99
C SER A 224 2.49 10.80 11.14
N PHE A 225 2.15 9.53 10.93
CA PHE A 225 2.36 8.50 11.95
C PHE A 225 3.83 8.11 12.15
N VAL A 226 4.62 8.14 11.09
CA VAL A 226 6.08 7.97 11.22
C VAL A 226 6.62 9.05 12.15
N LEU A 227 6.21 10.32 11.96
CA LEU A 227 6.63 11.43 12.83
C LEU A 227 6.10 11.31 14.26
N PHE A 228 4.83 10.94 14.47
CA PHE A 228 4.29 10.73 15.82
C PHE A 228 5.08 9.69 16.60
N ARG A 229 5.62 8.69 15.91
CA ARG A 229 6.39 7.60 16.53
C ARG A 229 7.85 7.96 16.76
N THR A 230 8.52 8.51 15.75
CA THR A 230 9.98 8.70 15.73
C THR A 230 10.41 10.10 16.17
N CYS A 231 9.54 11.08 16.08
CA CYS A 231 9.83 12.51 16.23
C CYS A 231 11.05 12.95 15.39
N SER A 232 11.28 12.26 14.26
CA SER A 232 12.39 12.57 13.36
C SER A 232 12.07 12.15 11.93
N ALA A 233 12.68 12.82 10.96
CA ALA A 233 12.64 12.49 9.55
C ALA A 233 14.04 12.42 8.97
N SER A 234 14.28 11.42 8.14
CA SER A 234 15.53 11.17 7.44
C SER A 234 15.25 10.73 6.00
N THR A 235 16.28 10.61 5.17
CA THR A 235 16.14 10.09 3.80
C THR A 235 15.60 8.67 3.73
N THR A 236 15.63 7.94 4.84
CA THR A 236 15.11 6.55 4.94
C THR A 236 13.74 6.45 5.60
N SER A 237 13.09 7.58 5.96
CA SER A 237 11.80 7.58 6.68
C SER A 237 10.66 6.89 5.91
N GLY A 238 10.70 6.88 4.58
CA GLY A 238 9.76 6.13 3.74
C GLY A 238 10.03 4.62 3.69
N GLY A 239 11.25 4.20 4.04
CA GLY A 239 11.67 2.80 4.05
C GLY A 239 11.39 2.08 2.73
N THR A 240 10.77 0.91 2.80
CA THR A 240 10.35 0.08 1.66
C THR A 240 8.84 0.07 1.47
N THR A 241 8.18 1.19 1.73
CA THR A 241 6.70 1.30 1.72
C THR A 241 6.10 0.80 0.42
N GLN A 242 6.63 1.20 -0.75
CA GLN A 242 6.11 0.77 -2.04
C GLN A 242 6.14 -0.76 -2.20
N LEU A 243 7.29 -1.40 -1.92
CA LEU A 243 7.42 -2.86 -2.06
C LEU A 243 6.51 -3.60 -1.08
N ASN A 244 6.46 -3.16 0.16
CA ASN A 244 5.59 -3.75 1.18
C ASN A 244 4.11 -3.62 0.80
N THR A 245 3.69 -2.46 0.27
CA THR A 245 2.30 -2.20 -0.12
C THR A 245 1.89 -3.03 -1.33
N ILE A 246 2.73 -3.05 -2.39
CA ILE A 246 2.46 -3.85 -3.59
C ILE A 246 2.42 -5.33 -3.20
N LEU A 247 3.38 -5.80 -2.42
CA LEU A 247 3.43 -7.19 -1.95
C LEU A 247 2.21 -7.55 -1.09
N ALA A 248 1.78 -6.65 -0.21
CA ALA A 248 0.57 -6.86 0.58
C ALA A 248 -0.65 -7.07 -0.32
N LEU A 249 -0.87 -6.20 -1.31
CA LEU A 249 -2.02 -6.30 -2.21
C LEU A 249 -1.95 -7.56 -3.10
N LEU A 250 -0.76 -7.94 -3.58
CA LEU A 250 -0.56 -9.18 -4.36
C LEU A 250 -0.86 -10.43 -3.53
N LEU A 251 -0.28 -10.52 -2.33
CA LEU A 251 -0.53 -11.64 -1.41
C LEU A 251 -1.98 -11.68 -0.95
N GLY A 252 -2.65 -10.51 -0.91
CA GLY A 252 -4.08 -10.41 -0.68
C GLY A 252 -4.95 -10.89 -1.84
N GLY A 253 -4.36 -11.10 -3.04
CA GLY A 253 -5.03 -11.62 -4.23
C GLY A 253 -5.46 -10.55 -5.25
N VAL A 254 -4.86 -9.34 -5.22
CA VAL A 254 -5.02 -8.35 -6.30
C VAL A 254 -3.97 -8.64 -7.38
N PRO A 255 -4.36 -9.00 -8.61
CA PRO A 255 -3.39 -9.25 -9.68
C PRO A 255 -2.79 -7.93 -10.21
N PHE A 256 -1.63 -8.02 -10.84
CA PHE A 256 -0.98 -6.85 -11.49
C PHE A 256 -1.84 -6.24 -12.60
N SER A 257 -2.62 -7.06 -13.30
CA SER A 257 -3.54 -6.59 -14.33
C SER A 257 -4.71 -5.77 -13.79
N GLY A 258 -4.94 -5.82 -12.48
CA GLY A 258 -6.08 -5.15 -11.86
C GLY A 258 -7.41 -5.84 -12.11
N GLY A 259 -8.46 -5.03 -12.28
CA GLY A 259 -9.80 -5.50 -12.63
C GLY A 259 -10.65 -5.94 -11.43
N TRP A 260 -11.65 -6.77 -11.70
CA TRP A 260 -12.69 -7.17 -10.74
C TRP A 260 -12.18 -8.02 -9.56
N SER A 261 -10.97 -8.56 -9.66
CA SER A 261 -10.31 -9.29 -8.57
C SER A 261 -9.86 -8.38 -7.43
N ALA A 262 -9.73 -7.07 -7.66
CA ALA A 262 -9.41 -6.09 -6.63
C ALA A 262 -10.61 -5.89 -5.70
N LYS A 263 -10.64 -6.65 -4.61
CA LYS A 263 -11.71 -6.61 -3.60
C LYS A 263 -11.16 -6.07 -2.27
N PHE A 264 -12.03 -5.44 -1.47
CA PHE A 264 -11.67 -4.92 -0.15
C PHE A 264 -10.97 -5.96 0.75
N ARG A 265 -11.45 -7.21 0.76
CA ARG A 265 -10.83 -8.29 1.53
C ARG A 265 -9.34 -8.50 1.22
N CYS A 266 -8.92 -8.22 -0.03
CA CYS A 266 -7.52 -8.36 -0.44
C CYS A 266 -6.64 -7.34 0.31
N VAL A 267 -7.13 -6.13 0.53
CA VAL A 267 -6.44 -5.10 1.33
C VAL A 267 -6.25 -5.60 2.76
N LEU A 268 -7.33 -6.10 3.38
CA LEU A 268 -7.31 -6.54 4.77
C LEU A 268 -6.39 -7.75 4.96
N ILE A 269 -6.58 -8.81 4.18
CA ILE A 269 -5.81 -10.06 4.31
C ILE A 269 -4.34 -9.80 4.00
N GLY A 270 -4.05 -9.11 2.90
CA GLY A 270 -2.67 -8.89 2.46
C GLY A 270 -1.88 -7.98 3.39
N SER A 271 -2.48 -6.88 3.85
CA SER A 271 -1.82 -5.98 4.80
C SER A 271 -1.58 -6.64 6.17
N MET A 272 -2.53 -7.44 6.66
CA MET A 272 -2.35 -8.23 7.89
C MET A 272 -1.27 -9.30 7.73
N LEU A 273 -1.24 -10.01 6.60
CA LEU A 273 -0.20 -10.99 6.29
C LEU A 273 1.19 -10.34 6.33
N MET A 274 1.37 -9.20 5.67
CA MET A 274 2.64 -8.47 5.68
C MET A 274 3.02 -7.92 7.06
N ALA A 275 2.04 -7.49 7.86
CA ALA A 275 2.26 -7.07 9.24
C ALA A 275 2.77 -8.24 10.10
N VAL A 276 2.16 -9.44 9.95
CA VAL A 276 2.58 -10.68 10.64
C VAL A 276 3.99 -11.08 10.23
N VAL A 277 4.29 -11.09 8.92
CA VAL A 277 5.63 -11.43 8.41
C VAL A 277 6.68 -10.47 8.98
N THR A 278 6.43 -9.15 8.92
CA THR A 278 7.37 -8.16 9.41
C THR A 278 7.55 -8.23 10.92
N SER A 279 6.47 -8.40 11.69
CA SER A 279 6.52 -8.58 13.15
C SER A 279 7.24 -9.86 13.54
N GLY A 280 6.91 -10.98 12.90
CA GLY A 280 7.52 -12.28 13.15
C GLY A 280 9.03 -12.28 12.92
N LEU A 281 9.49 -11.77 11.76
CA LEU A 281 10.91 -11.64 11.44
C LEU A 281 11.64 -10.72 12.45
N THR A 282 10.98 -9.65 12.91
CA THR A 282 11.56 -8.75 13.91
C THR A 282 11.70 -9.41 15.27
N ILE A 283 10.70 -10.18 15.71
CA ILE A 283 10.77 -10.95 16.98
C ILE A 283 11.90 -11.98 16.93
N MET A 284 12.11 -12.60 15.74
CA MET A 284 13.22 -13.53 15.50
C MET A 284 14.57 -12.84 15.40
N LYS A 285 14.65 -11.49 15.58
CA LYS A 285 15.85 -10.66 15.49
C LYS A 285 16.53 -10.73 14.12
N VAL A 286 15.78 -10.99 13.06
CA VAL A 286 16.28 -10.96 11.68
C VAL A 286 16.63 -9.50 11.33
N SER A 287 17.82 -9.27 10.79
CA SER A 287 18.28 -7.93 10.41
C SER A 287 17.37 -7.29 9.37
N PRO A 288 17.21 -5.94 9.34
CA PRO A 288 16.38 -5.27 8.32
C PRO A 288 16.76 -5.61 6.88
N ASN A 289 18.05 -5.78 6.60
CA ASN A 289 18.54 -6.16 5.26
C ASN A 289 18.10 -7.58 4.89
N THR A 290 18.22 -8.54 5.80
CA THR A 290 17.75 -9.91 5.59
C THR A 290 16.23 -9.96 5.43
N GLN A 291 15.48 -9.13 6.17
CA GLN A 291 14.03 -9.01 5.97
C GLN A 291 13.67 -8.54 4.56
N GLN A 292 14.47 -7.64 3.95
CA GLN A 292 14.26 -7.21 2.57
C GLN A 292 14.49 -8.36 1.57
N ILE A 293 15.50 -9.20 1.80
CA ILE A 293 15.74 -10.39 0.96
C ILE A 293 14.53 -11.34 1.03
N VAL A 294 14.06 -11.65 2.23
CA VAL A 294 12.87 -12.50 2.42
C VAL A 294 11.65 -11.92 1.70
N LYS A 295 11.40 -10.62 1.86
CA LYS A 295 10.29 -9.93 1.17
C LYS A 295 10.46 -9.92 -0.34
N GLY A 296 11.70 -9.78 -0.85
CA GLY A 296 12.01 -9.88 -2.27
C GLY A 296 11.69 -11.26 -2.84
N ILE A 297 12.06 -12.32 -2.13
CA ILE A 297 11.72 -13.70 -2.52
C ILE A 297 10.20 -13.90 -2.54
N LEU A 298 9.51 -13.44 -1.48
CA LEU A 298 8.04 -13.49 -1.42
C LEU A 298 7.40 -12.72 -2.57
N PHE A 299 7.98 -11.57 -2.97
CA PHE A 299 7.51 -10.79 -4.10
C PHE A 299 7.61 -11.58 -5.41
N VAL A 300 8.76 -12.19 -5.70
CA VAL A 300 8.95 -13.00 -6.91
C VAL A 300 7.98 -14.18 -6.95
N VAL A 301 7.80 -14.87 -5.83
CA VAL A 301 6.85 -15.99 -5.72
C VAL A 301 5.40 -15.50 -5.92
N ALA A 302 5.01 -14.39 -5.29
CA ALA A 302 3.67 -13.83 -5.44
C ALA A 302 3.39 -13.41 -6.88
N VAL A 303 4.36 -12.79 -7.55
CA VAL A 303 4.28 -12.43 -8.98
C VAL A 303 4.14 -13.69 -9.84
N ALA A 304 4.97 -14.71 -9.62
CA ALA A 304 4.94 -15.94 -10.39
C ALA A 304 3.59 -16.68 -10.29
N ILE A 305 2.94 -16.63 -9.13
CA ILE A 305 1.62 -17.21 -8.90
C ILE A 305 0.52 -16.32 -9.49
N SER A 306 0.65 -15.00 -9.40
CA SER A 306 -0.34 -14.03 -9.86
C SER A 306 -0.33 -13.84 -11.38
N PHE A 307 0.73 -14.29 -12.07
CA PHE A 307 0.90 -14.09 -13.50
C PHE A 307 0.07 -15.10 -14.29
N ASP A 308 -1.01 -14.62 -14.91
CA ASP A 308 -1.87 -15.44 -15.77
C ASP A 308 -1.22 -15.63 -17.14
N ARG A 309 -0.54 -16.79 -17.32
CA ARG A 309 0.16 -17.17 -18.56
C ARG A 309 -0.75 -17.32 -19.78
N LYS A 310 -2.08 -17.42 -19.59
CA LYS A 310 -3.02 -17.65 -20.69
C LYS A 310 -3.43 -16.38 -21.43
N ASN A 311 -3.32 -15.23 -20.80
CA ASN A 311 -3.77 -13.93 -21.36
C ASN A 311 -2.63 -13.02 -21.83
N THR A 312 -1.38 -13.39 -21.65
CA THR A 312 -0.26 -12.65 -22.23
C THR A 312 0.03 -13.19 -23.62
N ALA A 313 -0.38 -12.42 -24.65
CA ALA A 313 0.19 -12.59 -25.97
C ALA A 313 1.70 -12.42 -25.84
N VAL A 314 2.43 -13.52 -25.99
CA VAL A 314 3.88 -13.49 -26.08
C VAL A 314 4.18 -12.67 -27.32
N ILE A 315 4.65 -11.44 -27.13
CA ILE A 315 5.25 -10.65 -28.20
C ILE A 315 6.49 -11.46 -28.63
N LYS A 316 6.33 -12.21 -29.73
CA LYS A 316 7.45 -12.82 -30.43
C LYS A 316 8.14 -11.75 -31.25
#